data_30503800ef11f4cee3b68e6577acdcab
#
_entry.id   30503800ef11f4cee3b68e6577acdcab
#
_cell.length_a   1.000
_cell.length_b   1.000
_cell.length_c   1.000
_cell.angle_alpha   90.00
_cell.angle_beta   90.00
_cell.angle_gamma   90.00
#
_symmetry.space_group_name_H-M   'P 1'
#
loop_
_entity.id
_entity.type
_entity.pdbx_description
1 polymer ?
#
loop_
_entity_poly.entity_id
_entity_poly.type
_entity_poly.pdbx_seq_one_letter_code
_entity_poly.pdbx_strand_id
1 'polypeptide(L)'
;MNSSVCVVIVTYNRLTDLKITLEKYEEQTIKPTSLIVVDNASRDGTYEFLEEWKSNGGKFRRLAIHSEKNLGGAGGFSIGIEEAMKSDCDFIFLSDDDAIPKEDVLEKLFQHYNQMHLQENIAALCTRVNDQFGISYVHRSMVRKGLFSIRRISTQEKDYEAPYFDVDLLTFVGALLKRSTVERIGLPLSEYFIHEDDAEYSTRIRETGRIVCVTDSIMTHPFGGNETKHWIEYYTTRNYVNYIGRHYPRRYQVYAELEKYIKKCSIFAAVVKHRSKNYRRMNKIAIKDGRVGNLGISELYKPGQEIG
;
A
#
# COMPACT_ATOMS: atom_id res chain seq x y z
N MET A 1 15.64 -23.95 -3.43
CA MET A 1 14.91 -24.07 -2.15
C MET A 1 13.48 -23.62 -2.40
N ASN A 2 12.49 -24.37 -1.91
CA ASN A 2 11.10 -23.92 -1.99
C ASN A 2 10.92 -22.80 -0.97
N SER A 3 10.91 -21.55 -1.42
CA SER A 3 10.65 -20.39 -0.54
C SER A 3 9.20 -20.41 -0.07
N SER A 4 8.97 -20.26 1.22
CA SER A 4 7.66 -20.20 1.83
C SER A 4 7.13 -18.77 1.84
N VAL A 5 5.84 -18.58 1.54
CA VAL A 5 5.20 -17.25 1.49
C VAL A 5 3.86 -17.22 2.21
N CYS A 6 3.68 -16.20 3.05
CA CYS A 6 2.40 -15.84 3.62
C CYS A 6 1.79 -14.69 2.79
N VAL A 7 0.59 -14.89 2.28
CA VAL A 7 -0.17 -13.84 1.57
C VAL A 7 -1.05 -13.11 2.59
N VAL A 8 -1.04 -11.79 2.56
CA VAL A 8 -1.87 -10.91 3.38
C VAL A 8 -2.79 -10.11 2.48
N ILE A 9 -4.09 -10.21 2.70
CA ILE A 9 -5.13 -9.44 2.00
C ILE A 9 -5.91 -8.62 3.02
N VAL A 10 -6.15 -7.35 2.72
CA VAL A 10 -6.99 -6.47 3.53
C VAL A 10 -8.28 -6.19 2.77
N THR A 11 -9.43 -6.33 3.45
CA THR A 11 -10.76 -6.10 2.84
C THR A 11 -11.63 -5.18 3.70
N TYR A 12 -12.50 -4.42 3.04
CA TYR A 12 -13.54 -3.61 3.69
C TYR A 12 -14.74 -3.40 2.79
N ASN A 13 -15.87 -4.06 3.08
CA ASN A 13 -17.13 -3.96 2.32
C ASN A 13 -16.96 -4.23 0.81
N ARG A 14 -16.22 -5.31 0.45
CA ARG A 14 -15.96 -5.73 -0.94
C ARG A 14 -16.04 -7.26 -1.08
N LEU A 15 -17.07 -7.87 -0.51
CA LEU A 15 -17.22 -9.34 -0.51
C LEU A 15 -17.12 -9.96 -1.90
N THR A 16 -17.70 -9.31 -2.92
CA THR A 16 -17.70 -9.84 -4.29
C THR A 16 -16.29 -9.91 -4.88
N ASP A 17 -15.51 -8.84 -4.74
CA ASP A 17 -14.14 -8.76 -5.25
C ASP A 17 -13.22 -9.71 -4.48
N LEU A 18 -13.37 -9.76 -3.15
CA LEU A 18 -12.64 -10.66 -2.28
C LEU A 18 -12.80 -12.13 -2.69
N LYS A 19 -14.02 -12.58 -2.99
CA LYS A 19 -14.29 -13.95 -3.43
C LYS A 19 -13.49 -14.29 -4.69
N ILE A 20 -13.52 -13.41 -5.69
CA ILE A 20 -12.78 -13.59 -6.94
C ILE A 20 -11.26 -13.67 -6.67
N THR A 21 -10.76 -12.75 -5.84
CA THR A 21 -9.33 -12.70 -5.50
C THR A 21 -8.89 -13.98 -4.77
N LEU A 22 -9.67 -14.48 -3.81
CA LEU A 22 -9.36 -15.70 -3.08
C LEU A 22 -9.33 -16.94 -3.99
N GLU A 23 -10.26 -17.06 -4.96
CA GLU A 23 -10.26 -18.13 -5.97
C GLU A 23 -8.96 -18.11 -6.78
N LYS A 24 -8.45 -16.93 -7.16
CA LYS A 24 -7.20 -16.81 -7.92
C LYS A 24 -5.96 -17.22 -7.12
N TYR A 25 -5.97 -17.12 -5.80
CA TYR A 25 -4.90 -17.68 -4.98
C TYR A 25 -4.97 -19.23 -4.90
N GLU A 26 -6.15 -19.83 -4.99
CA GLU A 26 -6.29 -21.30 -5.13
C GLU A 26 -5.77 -21.83 -6.48
N GLU A 27 -5.73 -20.98 -7.51
CA GLU A 27 -5.24 -21.31 -8.85
C GLU A 27 -3.72 -21.13 -9.01
N GLN A 28 -3.03 -20.43 -8.08
CA GLN A 28 -1.59 -20.17 -8.20
C GLN A 28 -0.79 -21.45 -8.49
N THR A 29 0.21 -21.36 -9.38
CA THR A 29 1.15 -22.47 -9.69
C THR A 29 1.98 -22.84 -8.46
N ILE A 30 2.49 -21.84 -7.74
CA ILE A 30 3.09 -22.00 -6.41
C ILE A 30 2.07 -21.56 -5.36
N LYS A 31 1.63 -22.53 -4.53
CA LYS A 31 0.67 -22.24 -3.46
C LYS A 31 1.33 -21.47 -2.33
N PRO A 32 0.67 -20.46 -1.76
CA PRO A 32 1.14 -19.85 -0.53
C PRO A 32 1.16 -20.89 0.61
N THR A 33 2.02 -20.68 1.59
CA THR A 33 2.03 -21.45 2.84
C THR A 33 0.78 -21.15 3.66
N SER A 34 0.43 -19.87 3.72
CA SER A 34 -0.80 -19.40 4.34
C SER A 34 -1.36 -18.19 3.60
N LEU A 35 -2.68 -18.01 3.67
CA LEU A 35 -3.38 -16.82 3.23
C LEU A 35 -4.14 -16.23 4.41
N ILE A 36 -3.83 -15.00 4.73
CA ILE A 36 -4.35 -14.23 5.85
C ILE A 36 -5.24 -13.14 5.29
N VAL A 37 -6.52 -13.15 5.61
CA VAL A 37 -7.46 -12.08 5.26
C VAL A 37 -7.76 -11.25 6.51
N VAL A 38 -7.53 -9.95 6.44
CA VAL A 38 -7.90 -8.99 7.48
C VAL A 38 -9.16 -8.27 7.05
N ASP A 39 -10.27 -8.60 7.69
CA ASP A 39 -11.54 -7.92 7.53
C ASP A 39 -11.60 -6.68 8.44
N ASN A 40 -11.65 -5.53 7.83
CA ASN A 40 -11.61 -4.22 8.47
C ASN A 40 -12.99 -3.75 8.97
N ALA A 41 -13.73 -4.63 9.66
CA ALA A 41 -15.09 -4.41 10.14
C ALA A 41 -16.12 -4.21 9.01
N SER A 42 -16.15 -5.11 8.04
CA SER A 42 -17.15 -5.13 6.96
C SER A 42 -18.56 -5.40 7.48
N ARG A 43 -19.58 -5.00 6.69
CA ARG A 43 -21.00 -5.15 7.00
C ARG A 43 -21.82 -5.72 5.84
N ASP A 44 -21.14 -6.33 4.86
CA ASP A 44 -21.71 -6.83 3.61
C ASP A 44 -21.75 -8.38 3.54
N GLY A 45 -21.60 -9.05 4.71
CA GLY A 45 -21.54 -10.52 4.79
C GLY A 45 -20.12 -11.10 4.67
N THR A 46 -19.08 -10.23 4.66
CA THR A 46 -17.68 -10.67 4.59
C THR A 46 -17.29 -11.52 5.81
N TYR A 47 -17.77 -11.16 7.01
CA TYR A 47 -17.47 -11.91 8.23
C TYR A 47 -17.92 -13.38 8.13
N GLU A 48 -19.19 -13.60 7.82
CA GLU A 48 -19.80 -14.93 7.72
C GLU A 48 -19.12 -15.76 6.63
N PHE A 49 -18.86 -15.14 5.49
CA PHE A 49 -18.15 -15.77 4.39
C PHE A 49 -16.73 -16.22 4.80
N LEU A 50 -15.96 -15.38 5.48
CA LEU A 50 -14.60 -15.70 5.88
C LEU A 50 -14.53 -16.81 6.94
N GLU A 51 -15.49 -16.87 7.87
CA GLU A 51 -15.57 -17.97 8.85
C GLU A 51 -15.87 -19.32 8.15
N GLU A 52 -16.76 -19.33 7.15
CA GLU A 52 -17.01 -20.50 6.32
C GLU A 52 -15.77 -20.85 5.47
N TRP A 53 -15.19 -19.88 4.77
CA TRP A 53 -14.00 -20.06 3.94
C TRP A 53 -12.83 -20.66 4.72
N LYS A 54 -12.60 -20.20 5.94
CA LYS A 54 -11.56 -20.70 6.84
C LYS A 54 -11.81 -22.16 7.24
N SER A 55 -13.07 -22.53 7.52
CA SER A 55 -13.44 -23.87 7.96
C SER A 55 -13.43 -24.92 6.85
N ASN A 56 -13.69 -24.51 5.60
CA ASN A 56 -13.75 -25.44 4.46
C ASN A 56 -12.38 -25.98 4.02
N GLY A 57 -11.29 -25.50 4.64
CA GLY A 57 -9.93 -25.93 4.28
C GLY A 57 -9.54 -25.52 2.86
N GLY A 58 -8.36 -25.94 2.39
CA GLY A 58 -7.84 -25.58 1.07
C GLY A 58 -6.44 -26.14 0.84
N LYS A 59 -5.80 -25.68 -0.24
CA LYS A 59 -4.44 -26.08 -0.62
C LYS A 59 -3.35 -25.41 0.26
N PHE A 60 -3.74 -24.52 1.14
CA PHE A 60 -2.88 -23.76 2.06
C PHE A 60 -3.62 -23.44 3.36
N ARG A 61 -2.89 -23.02 4.39
CA ARG A 61 -3.48 -22.57 5.65
C ARG A 61 -4.27 -21.29 5.45
N ARG A 62 -5.53 -21.26 5.87
CA ARG A 62 -6.43 -20.11 5.79
C ARG A 62 -6.61 -19.46 7.15
N LEU A 63 -6.47 -18.15 7.22
CA LEU A 63 -6.64 -17.35 8.42
C LEU A 63 -7.54 -16.15 8.13
N ALA A 64 -8.50 -15.90 8.98
CA ALA A 64 -9.34 -14.70 8.96
C ALA A 64 -9.15 -13.94 10.28
N ILE A 65 -8.93 -12.64 10.18
CA ILE A 65 -8.81 -11.72 11.31
C ILE A 65 -9.89 -10.66 11.15
N HIS A 66 -10.73 -10.49 12.15
CA HIS A 66 -11.81 -9.52 12.13
C HIS A 66 -11.49 -8.37 13.08
N SER A 67 -11.42 -7.15 12.54
CA SER A 67 -11.25 -5.94 13.34
C SER A 67 -12.61 -5.49 13.90
N GLU A 68 -12.63 -4.98 15.13
CA GLU A 68 -13.84 -4.40 15.73
C GLU A 68 -14.27 -3.08 15.06
N LYS A 69 -13.33 -2.41 14.40
CA LYS A 69 -13.54 -1.13 13.71
C LYS A 69 -12.67 -1.04 12.46
N ASN A 70 -13.07 -0.22 11.50
CA ASN A 70 -12.24 0.07 10.33
C ASN A 70 -10.98 0.85 10.74
N LEU A 71 -9.82 0.20 10.57
CA LEU A 71 -8.49 0.73 10.85
C LEU A 71 -7.81 1.32 9.60
N GLY A 72 -8.51 1.34 8.47
CA GLY A 72 -7.95 1.70 7.16
C GLY A 72 -6.99 0.67 6.60
N GLY A 73 -6.49 0.91 5.40
CA GLY A 73 -5.50 0.02 4.77
C GLY A 73 -4.24 -0.13 5.62
N ALA A 74 -3.72 0.98 6.13
CA ALA A 74 -2.51 1.00 6.96
C ALA A 74 -2.61 0.08 8.19
N GLY A 75 -3.73 0.15 8.92
CA GLY A 75 -3.98 -0.70 10.09
C GLY A 75 -4.20 -2.16 9.71
N GLY A 76 -4.96 -2.41 8.64
CA GLY A 76 -5.21 -3.75 8.14
C GLY A 76 -3.92 -4.48 7.73
N PHE A 77 -3.07 -3.84 6.93
CA PHE A 77 -1.77 -4.41 6.56
C PHE A 77 -0.84 -4.59 7.75
N SER A 78 -0.83 -3.65 8.71
CA SER A 78 -0.03 -3.79 9.92
C SER A 78 -0.41 -5.06 10.70
N ILE A 79 -1.70 -5.31 10.93
CA ILE A 79 -2.22 -6.52 11.60
C ILE A 79 -1.89 -7.78 10.79
N GLY A 80 -2.13 -7.76 9.48
CA GLY A 80 -1.88 -8.92 8.63
C GLY A 80 -0.40 -9.31 8.57
N ILE A 81 0.50 -8.34 8.48
CA ILE A 81 1.95 -8.57 8.54
C ILE A 81 2.36 -9.10 9.91
N GLU A 82 1.86 -8.52 11.00
CA GLU A 82 2.12 -9.01 12.37
C GLU A 82 1.72 -10.48 12.52
N GLU A 83 0.54 -10.87 11.99
CA GLU A 83 0.11 -12.27 12.01
C GLU A 83 1.02 -13.17 11.15
N ALA A 84 1.40 -12.71 9.94
CA ALA A 84 2.33 -13.44 9.08
C ALA A 84 3.69 -13.68 9.75
N MET A 85 4.16 -12.71 10.54
CA MET A 85 5.42 -12.81 11.29
C MET A 85 5.41 -13.84 12.42
N LYS A 86 4.23 -14.34 12.83
CA LYS A 86 4.12 -15.44 13.81
C LYS A 86 4.40 -16.83 13.19
N SER A 87 4.44 -16.91 11.87
CA SER A 87 4.80 -18.12 11.12
C SER A 87 6.27 -18.08 10.69
N ASP A 88 6.81 -19.22 10.23
CA ASP A 88 8.21 -19.32 9.74
C ASP A 88 8.31 -19.08 8.23
N CYS A 89 7.41 -18.28 7.63
CA CYS A 89 7.49 -17.95 6.20
C CYS A 89 8.73 -17.11 5.88
N ASP A 90 9.36 -17.38 4.72
CA ASP A 90 10.53 -16.64 4.24
C ASP A 90 10.13 -15.26 3.69
N PHE A 91 8.89 -15.18 3.16
CA PHE A 91 8.35 -14.00 2.50
C PHE A 91 6.93 -13.70 2.93
N ILE A 92 6.56 -12.42 2.84
CA ILE A 92 5.20 -11.91 3.05
C ILE A 92 4.78 -11.20 1.77
N PHE A 93 3.67 -11.63 1.17
CA PHE A 93 3.11 -11.02 -0.04
C PHE A 93 1.86 -10.21 0.33
N LEU A 94 1.84 -8.94 -0.04
CA LEU A 94 0.76 -8.01 0.27
C LEU A 94 -0.12 -7.78 -0.94
N SER A 95 -1.44 -7.77 -0.76
CA SER A 95 -2.42 -7.56 -1.81
C SER A 95 -3.70 -6.92 -1.28
N ASP A 96 -4.38 -6.13 -2.12
CA ASP A 96 -5.75 -5.68 -1.85
C ASP A 96 -6.78 -6.73 -2.24
N ASP A 97 -8.01 -6.60 -1.75
CA ASP A 97 -9.12 -7.52 -1.99
C ASP A 97 -9.67 -7.49 -3.44
N ASP A 98 -9.35 -6.46 -4.21
CA ASP A 98 -9.67 -6.28 -5.64
C ASP A 98 -8.45 -6.37 -6.56
N ALA A 99 -7.31 -6.82 -6.04
CA ALA A 99 -6.08 -7.02 -6.79
C ALA A 99 -5.93 -8.50 -7.19
N ILE A 100 -6.23 -8.80 -8.44
CA ILE A 100 -6.32 -10.16 -8.98
C ILE A 100 -4.97 -10.62 -9.51
N PRO A 101 -4.34 -11.64 -8.91
CA PRO A 101 -3.09 -12.21 -9.41
C PRO A 101 -3.31 -13.07 -10.65
N LYS A 102 -2.37 -13.02 -11.61
CA LYS A 102 -2.24 -14.12 -12.59
C LYS A 102 -1.81 -15.39 -11.86
N GLU A 103 -2.08 -16.54 -12.47
CA GLU A 103 -1.81 -17.85 -11.86
C GLU A 103 -0.34 -18.14 -11.55
N ASP A 104 0.60 -17.43 -12.17
CA ASP A 104 2.05 -17.58 -12.03
C ASP A 104 2.75 -16.45 -11.26
N VAL A 105 1.98 -15.56 -10.58
CA VAL A 105 2.54 -14.37 -9.89
C VAL A 105 3.64 -14.74 -8.91
N LEU A 106 3.38 -15.67 -8.00
CA LEU A 106 4.34 -16.05 -6.98
C LEU A 106 5.55 -16.79 -7.60
N GLU A 107 5.29 -17.63 -8.58
CA GLU A 107 6.34 -18.36 -9.30
C GLU A 107 7.32 -17.40 -9.98
N LYS A 108 6.83 -16.39 -10.70
CA LYS A 108 7.65 -15.39 -11.38
C LYS A 108 8.49 -14.58 -10.39
N LEU A 109 7.90 -14.13 -9.30
CA LEU A 109 8.64 -13.42 -8.25
C LEU A 109 9.78 -14.27 -7.68
N PHE A 110 9.53 -15.56 -7.38
CA PHE A 110 10.57 -16.45 -6.87
C PHE A 110 11.63 -16.81 -7.89
N GLN A 111 11.26 -16.98 -9.18
CA GLN A 111 12.23 -17.21 -10.25
C GLN A 111 13.24 -16.05 -10.34
N HIS A 112 12.74 -14.81 -10.40
CA HIS A 112 13.61 -13.63 -10.45
C HIS A 112 14.40 -13.44 -9.14
N TYR A 113 13.78 -13.64 -7.98
CA TYR A 113 14.49 -13.58 -6.71
C TYR A 113 15.67 -14.56 -6.66
N ASN A 114 15.45 -15.82 -7.06
CA ASN A 114 16.50 -16.86 -7.04
C ASN A 114 17.64 -16.56 -8.01
N GLN A 115 17.39 -15.83 -9.09
CA GLN A 115 18.44 -15.40 -10.03
C GLN A 115 19.29 -14.24 -9.47
N MET A 116 18.68 -13.33 -8.70
CA MET A 116 19.31 -12.09 -8.25
C MET A 116 19.92 -12.17 -6.84
N HIS A 117 19.31 -12.92 -5.91
CA HIS A 117 19.57 -12.80 -4.46
C HIS A 117 21.02 -13.10 -4.03
N LEU A 118 21.78 -13.89 -4.81
CA LEU A 118 23.16 -14.21 -4.49
C LEU A 118 24.13 -13.06 -4.83
N GLN A 119 23.74 -12.16 -5.73
CA GLN A 119 24.60 -11.09 -6.23
C GLN A 119 24.13 -9.70 -5.79
N GLU A 120 22.89 -9.60 -5.30
CA GLU A 120 22.22 -8.33 -5.05
C GLU A 120 21.51 -8.33 -3.71
N ASN A 121 21.56 -7.18 -3.01
CA ASN A 121 20.86 -7.01 -1.74
C ASN A 121 19.38 -6.65 -1.99
N ILE A 122 18.55 -7.66 -2.27
CA ILE A 122 17.12 -7.50 -2.49
C ILE A 122 16.37 -7.47 -1.14
N ALA A 123 15.67 -6.38 -0.86
CA ALA A 123 14.83 -6.23 0.32
C ALA A 123 13.37 -6.60 0.05
N ALA A 124 12.87 -6.26 -1.14
CA ALA A 124 11.53 -6.59 -1.60
C ALA A 124 11.49 -6.72 -3.13
N LEU A 125 10.50 -7.47 -3.62
CA LEU A 125 10.08 -7.45 -5.02
C LEU A 125 8.65 -6.92 -5.10
N CYS A 126 8.26 -6.48 -6.29
CA CYS A 126 6.88 -6.16 -6.57
C CYS A 126 6.49 -6.54 -7.99
N THR A 127 5.21 -6.76 -8.21
CA THR A 127 4.65 -7.15 -9.49
C THR A 127 4.47 -5.93 -10.42
N ARG A 128 4.32 -6.16 -11.71
CA ARG A 128 3.64 -5.23 -12.59
C ARG A 128 2.16 -5.21 -12.25
N VAL A 129 1.57 -4.03 -12.16
CA VAL A 129 0.12 -3.88 -11.98
C VAL A 129 -0.49 -3.36 -13.28
N ASN A 130 -1.53 -4.03 -13.75
CA ASN A 130 -2.33 -3.60 -14.88
C ASN A 130 -3.72 -3.13 -14.39
N ASP A 131 -4.32 -2.23 -15.13
CA ASP A 131 -5.72 -1.88 -15.02
C ASP A 131 -6.45 -2.15 -16.36
N GLN A 132 -7.69 -1.70 -16.51
CA GLN A 132 -8.46 -1.86 -17.74
C GLN A 132 -7.89 -1.12 -18.95
N PHE A 133 -6.91 -0.25 -18.77
CA PHE A 133 -6.24 0.52 -19.82
C PHE A 133 -4.84 0.02 -20.16
N GLY A 134 -4.32 -0.96 -19.42
CA GLY A 134 -2.99 -1.51 -19.60
C GLY A 134 -2.13 -1.39 -18.33
N ILE A 135 -0.85 -1.01 -18.47
CA ILE A 135 0.05 -0.89 -17.31
C ILE A 135 -0.36 0.32 -16.46
N SER A 136 -0.59 0.10 -15.18
CA SER A 136 -0.90 1.14 -14.22
C SER A 136 0.38 1.68 -13.57
N TYR A 137 0.85 2.82 -14.04
CA TYR A 137 2.13 3.42 -13.63
C TYR A 137 2.12 4.05 -12.23
N VAL A 138 0.95 4.16 -11.59
CA VAL A 138 0.82 4.81 -10.27
C VAL A 138 1.30 3.96 -9.11
N HIS A 139 1.39 2.64 -9.31
CA HIS A 139 1.75 1.67 -8.27
C HIS A 139 3.25 1.58 -8.00
N ARG A 140 4.07 2.09 -8.91
CA ARG A 140 5.54 2.03 -8.83
C ARG A 140 6.10 3.41 -9.13
N SER A 141 7.03 3.88 -8.29
CA SER A 141 7.58 5.24 -8.46
C SER A 141 9.04 5.31 -8.08
N MET A 142 9.72 6.26 -8.73
CA MET A 142 11.05 6.72 -8.35
C MET A 142 10.95 7.98 -7.49
N VAL A 143 11.93 8.20 -6.61
CA VAL A 143 12.03 9.41 -5.79
C VAL A 143 13.15 10.29 -6.30
N ARG A 144 12.81 11.47 -6.78
CA ARG A 144 13.78 12.51 -7.16
C ARG A 144 13.92 13.54 -6.05
N LYS A 145 15.13 13.66 -5.53
CA LYS A 145 15.48 14.70 -4.54
C LYS A 145 15.96 15.96 -5.27
N GLY A 146 15.20 17.06 -5.12
CA GLY A 146 15.65 18.40 -5.49
C GLY A 146 16.32 19.08 -4.30
N LEU A 147 16.63 20.39 -4.42
CA LEU A 147 17.27 21.16 -3.33
C LEU A 147 16.38 21.26 -2.08
N PHE A 148 15.07 21.43 -2.26
CA PHE A 148 14.07 21.55 -1.20
C PHE A 148 12.87 20.63 -1.36
N SER A 149 12.70 19.96 -2.51
CA SER A 149 11.51 19.16 -2.83
C SER A 149 11.84 17.67 -3.00
N ILE A 150 10.91 16.84 -2.54
CA ILE A 150 10.87 15.42 -2.88
C ILE A 150 9.74 15.24 -3.89
N ARG A 151 10.06 14.67 -5.04
CA ARG A 151 9.09 14.39 -6.11
C ARG A 151 9.03 12.89 -6.34
N ARG A 152 7.81 12.37 -6.42
CA ARG A 152 7.54 11.02 -6.92
C ARG A 152 7.35 11.10 -8.42
N ILE A 153 8.05 10.24 -9.13
CA ILE A 153 7.98 10.11 -10.58
C ILE A 153 7.48 8.71 -10.85
N SER A 154 6.25 8.61 -11.36
CA SER A 154 5.69 7.33 -11.79
C SER A 154 6.58 6.70 -12.86
N THR A 155 6.64 5.39 -12.87
CA THR A 155 7.28 4.60 -13.91
C THR A 155 6.67 4.88 -15.28
N GLN A 156 7.35 4.52 -16.34
CA GLN A 156 6.95 4.75 -17.73
C GLN A 156 6.99 3.41 -18.49
N GLU A 157 6.33 3.35 -19.64
CA GLU A 157 6.25 2.15 -20.48
C GLU A 157 7.61 1.51 -20.74
N LYS A 158 8.62 2.31 -21.08
CA LYS A 158 9.99 1.85 -21.32
C LYS A 158 10.64 1.10 -20.15
N ASP A 159 10.23 1.39 -18.90
CA ASP A 159 10.78 0.72 -17.73
C ASP A 159 10.31 -0.75 -17.69
N TYR A 160 9.16 -1.05 -18.30
CA TYR A 160 8.58 -2.39 -18.37
C TYR A 160 9.04 -3.22 -19.58
N GLU A 161 9.92 -2.69 -20.42
CA GLU A 161 10.58 -3.44 -21.52
C GLU A 161 11.66 -4.40 -20.99
N ALA A 162 12.27 -4.08 -19.83
CA ALA A 162 13.22 -4.95 -19.15
C ALA A 162 12.50 -6.05 -18.35
N PRO A 163 13.11 -7.21 -18.09
CA PRO A 163 12.51 -8.27 -17.29
C PRO A 163 12.28 -7.84 -15.81
N TYR A 164 13.07 -6.89 -15.34
CA TYR A 164 12.91 -6.26 -14.02
C TYR A 164 13.61 -4.90 -13.99
N PHE A 165 13.25 -4.05 -13.05
CA PHE A 165 13.88 -2.74 -12.80
C PHE A 165 13.70 -2.28 -11.35
N ASP A 166 14.57 -1.37 -10.90
CA ASP A 166 14.48 -0.80 -9.56
C ASP A 166 13.34 0.21 -9.43
N VAL A 167 12.73 0.23 -8.25
CA VAL A 167 11.80 1.27 -7.84
C VAL A 167 12.15 1.79 -6.45
N ASP A 168 11.74 3.01 -6.15
CA ASP A 168 11.92 3.60 -4.82
C ASP A 168 10.71 3.39 -3.92
N LEU A 169 9.52 3.41 -4.51
CA LEU A 169 8.25 3.25 -3.82
C LEU A 169 7.38 2.22 -4.54
N LEU A 170 6.76 1.36 -3.77
CA LEU A 170 5.74 0.42 -4.20
C LEU A 170 4.44 0.71 -3.44
N THR A 171 3.29 0.34 -4.01
CA THR A 171 2.05 0.17 -3.24
C THR A 171 1.96 -1.27 -2.73
N PHE A 172 1.10 -1.53 -1.73
CA PHE A 172 0.90 -2.88 -1.20
C PHE A 172 0.19 -3.83 -2.19
N VAL A 173 -0.20 -3.35 -3.36
CA VAL A 173 -0.70 -4.18 -4.46
C VAL A 173 0.45 -4.96 -5.10
N GLY A 174 0.57 -6.25 -4.73
CA GLY A 174 1.57 -7.15 -5.26
C GLY A 174 3.00 -6.88 -4.76
N ALA A 175 3.17 -6.67 -3.46
CA ALA A 175 4.47 -6.46 -2.82
C ALA A 175 4.93 -7.72 -2.09
N LEU A 176 6.08 -8.28 -2.48
CA LEU A 176 6.73 -9.43 -1.84
C LEU A 176 7.90 -8.95 -0.98
N LEU A 177 7.74 -9.03 0.32
CA LEU A 177 8.72 -8.60 1.32
C LEU A 177 9.50 -9.80 1.84
N LYS A 178 10.81 -9.67 2.01
CA LYS A 178 11.58 -10.65 2.80
C LYS A 178 11.18 -10.54 4.26
N ARG A 179 11.02 -11.68 4.94
CA ARG A 179 10.81 -11.71 6.39
C ARG A 179 11.89 -10.90 7.13
N SER A 180 13.16 -11.10 6.79
CA SER A 180 14.27 -10.37 7.41
C SER A 180 14.23 -8.85 7.20
N THR A 181 13.60 -8.38 6.11
CA THR A 181 13.32 -6.96 5.92
C THR A 181 12.32 -6.47 6.96
N VAL A 182 11.19 -7.17 7.14
CA VAL A 182 10.16 -6.82 8.13
C VAL A 182 10.71 -6.87 9.55
N GLU A 183 11.51 -7.89 9.89
CA GLU A 183 12.20 -8.00 11.19
C GLU A 183 13.06 -6.77 11.49
N ARG A 184 13.73 -6.25 10.48
CA ARG A 184 14.64 -5.10 10.61
C ARG A 184 13.91 -3.76 10.73
N ILE A 185 12.84 -3.56 9.95
CA ILE A 185 12.16 -2.26 9.87
C ILE A 185 10.88 -2.17 10.70
N GLY A 186 10.34 -3.30 11.20
CA GLY A 186 9.06 -3.36 11.91
C GLY A 186 7.85 -3.26 10.97
N LEU A 187 6.68 -3.00 11.56
CA LEU A 187 5.39 -2.96 10.88
C LEU A 187 5.13 -1.59 10.19
N PRO A 188 4.21 -1.54 9.21
CA PRO A 188 3.70 -0.26 8.69
C PRO A 188 3.06 0.58 9.80
N LEU A 189 3.06 1.91 9.63
CA LEU A 189 2.47 2.84 10.59
C LEU A 189 0.93 2.79 10.51
N SER A 190 0.31 2.02 11.38
CA SER A 190 -1.16 1.85 11.45
C SER A 190 -1.90 3.17 11.63
N GLU A 191 -1.27 4.15 12.29
CA GLU A 191 -1.83 5.48 12.56
C GLU A 191 -2.00 6.34 11.31
N TYR A 192 -1.43 5.94 10.18
CA TYR A 192 -1.66 6.63 8.91
C TYR A 192 -3.10 6.45 8.42
N PHE A 193 -3.76 5.36 8.80
CA PHE A 193 -5.10 4.99 8.41
C PHE A 193 -5.21 4.69 6.91
N ILE A 194 -4.96 5.68 6.04
CA ILE A 194 -5.02 5.55 4.57
C ILE A 194 -4.05 6.52 3.90
N HIS A 195 -3.46 6.12 2.78
CA HIS A 195 -2.48 6.86 1.98
C HIS A 195 -1.16 7.18 2.69
N GLU A 196 -0.11 7.13 1.93
CA GLU A 196 1.27 7.40 2.33
C GLU A 196 1.91 6.34 3.23
N ASP A 197 1.15 5.38 3.72
CA ASP A 197 1.62 4.23 4.51
C ASP A 197 2.55 3.33 3.70
N ASP A 198 2.20 3.04 2.46
CA ASP A 198 3.00 2.31 1.49
C ASP A 198 4.31 3.03 1.14
N ALA A 199 4.26 4.35 0.95
CA ALA A 199 5.42 5.15 0.63
C ALA A 199 6.38 5.32 1.83
N GLU A 200 5.84 5.50 3.02
CA GLU A 200 6.59 5.51 4.27
C GLU A 200 7.30 4.17 4.47
N TYR A 201 6.56 3.08 4.30
CA TYR A 201 7.09 1.74 4.45
C TYR A 201 8.14 1.39 3.39
N SER A 202 7.90 1.75 2.11
CA SER A 202 8.88 1.60 1.02
C SER A 202 10.19 2.32 1.33
N THR A 203 10.14 3.50 1.94
CA THR A 203 11.34 4.24 2.32
C THR A 203 12.17 3.47 3.35
N ARG A 204 11.53 2.85 4.34
CA ARG A 204 12.24 1.97 5.31
C ARG A 204 12.75 0.69 4.67
N ILE A 205 11.99 0.07 3.77
CA ILE A 205 12.44 -1.11 3.02
C ILE A 205 13.74 -0.82 2.28
N ARG A 206 13.83 0.34 1.60
CA ARG A 206 15.01 0.75 0.85
C ARG A 206 16.26 0.96 1.71
N GLU A 207 16.13 1.26 2.98
CA GLU A 207 17.26 1.32 3.91
C GLU A 207 17.89 -0.07 4.15
N THR A 208 17.18 -1.14 3.82
CA THR A 208 17.64 -2.53 3.98
C THR A 208 18.16 -3.14 2.69
N GLY A 209 17.77 -2.62 1.52
CA GLY A 209 18.18 -3.12 0.22
C GLY A 209 17.33 -2.57 -0.92
N ARG A 210 17.46 -3.19 -2.09
CA ARG A 210 16.74 -2.80 -3.31
C ARG A 210 15.27 -3.25 -3.27
N ILE A 211 14.40 -2.46 -3.89
CA ILE A 211 13.05 -2.86 -4.27
C ILE A 211 13.04 -3.05 -5.79
N VAL A 212 12.66 -4.23 -6.26
CA VAL A 212 12.71 -4.59 -7.67
C VAL A 212 11.33 -4.91 -8.20
N CYS A 213 10.91 -4.23 -9.27
CA CYS A 213 9.69 -4.56 -9.99
C CYS A 213 9.97 -5.67 -11.02
N VAL A 214 9.23 -6.77 -10.95
CA VAL A 214 9.31 -7.91 -11.86
C VAL A 214 8.21 -7.76 -12.92
N THR A 215 8.58 -7.59 -14.19
CA THR A 215 7.65 -7.13 -15.22
C THR A 215 6.74 -8.22 -15.80
N ASP A 216 7.13 -9.49 -15.69
CA ASP A 216 6.33 -10.64 -16.11
C ASP A 216 5.48 -11.25 -14.98
N SER A 217 5.68 -10.80 -13.73
CA SER A 217 4.77 -11.08 -12.60
C SER A 217 3.65 -10.05 -12.59
N ILE A 218 2.41 -10.44 -12.85
CA ILE A 218 1.33 -9.51 -13.19
C ILE A 218 0.15 -9.63 -12.24
N MET A 219 -0.22 -8.50 -11.63
CA MET A 219 -1.50 -8.29 -10.94
C MET A 219 -2.43 -7.44 -11.80
N THR A 220 -3.73 -7.67 -11.71
CA THR A 220 -4.74 -6.76 -12.28
C THR A 220 -5.49 -6.09 -11.15
N HIS A 221 -5.51 -4.76 -11.15
CA HIS A 221 -6.19 -3.96 -10.14
C HIS A 221 -7.03 -2.89 -10.84
N PRO A 222 -8.35 -2.79 -10.57
CA PRO A 222 -9.20 -1.84 -11.27
C PRO A 222 -8.78 -0.40 -10.98
N PHE A 223 -8.83 0.45 -12.01
CA PHE A 223 -8.62 1.87 -11.82
C PHE A 223 -9.77 2.47 -11.01
N GLY A 224 -9.47 2.95 -9.81
CA GLY A 224 -10.46 3.47 -8.85
C GLY A 224 -11.10 4.81 -9.22
N GLY A 225 -10.82 5.36 -10.41
CA GLY A 225 -11.32 6.65 -10.85
C GLY A 225 -10.57 7.84 -10.22
N ASN A 226 -10.94 9.06 -10.64
CA ASN A 226 -10.30 10.31 -10.19
C ASN A 226 -11.04 11.00 -9.04
N GLU A 227 -12.14 10.44 -8.54
CA GLU A 227 -12.92 11.06 -7.48
C GLU A 227 -12.28 10.84 -6.11
N THR A 228 -11.54 11.84 -5.66
CA THR A 228 -11.01 11.84 -4.29
C THR A 228 -12.09 12.38 -3.36
N LYS A 229 -12.61 11.54 -2.48
CA LYS A 229 -13.51 11.97 -1.41
C LYS A 229 -12.81 12.99 -0.51
N HIS A 230 -13.47 14.07 -0.13
CA HIS A 230 -12.85 15.19 0.60
C HIS A 230 -12.16 14.77 1.91
N TRP A 231 -12.72 13.81 2.65
CA TRP A 231 -12.10 13.33 3.89
C TRP A 231 -10.76 12.61 3.63
N ILE A 232 -10.61 11.91 2.50
CA ILE A 232 -9.33 11.27 2.10
C ILE A 232 -8.24 12.32 1.92
N GLU A 233 -8.57 13.48 1.39
CA GLU A 233 -7.65 14.59 1.16
C GLU A 233 -6.99 15.10 2.46
N TYR A 234 -7.72 15.05 3.59
CA TYR A 234 -7.15 15.35 4.90
C TYR A 234 -6.01 14.39 5.23
N TYR A 235 -6.25 13.07 5.14
CA TYR A 235 -5.23 12.05 5.43
C TYR A 235 -4.04 12.14 4.48
N THR A 236 -4.30 12.26 3.19
CA THR A 236 -3.24 12.41 2.17
C THR A 236 -2.34 13.62 2.47
N THR A 237 -2.91 14.76 2.85
CA THR A 237 -2.12 15.96 3.18
C THR A 237 -1.36 15.80 4.48
N ARG A 238 -2.00 15.31 5.54
CA ARG A 238 -1.41 15.06 6.85
C ARG A 238 -0.24 14.08 6.77
N ASN A 239 -0.50 12.93 6.19
CA ASN A 239 0.45 11.84 6.12
C ASN A 239 1.65 12.19 5.24
N TYR A 240 1.43 12.89 4.11
CA TYR A 240 2.54 13.37 3.28
C TYR A 240 3.47 14.31 4.04
N VAL A 241 2.93 15.29 4.78
CA VAL A 241 3.75 16.22 5.59
C VAL A 241 4.51 15.46 6.68
N ASN A 242 3.86 14.50 7.34
CA ASN A 242 4.48 13.67 8.35
C ASN A 242 5.58 12.78 7.76
N TYR A 243 5.30 12.07 6.66
CA TYR A 243 6.24 11.23 5.94
C TYR A 243 7.52 11.99 5.57
N ILE A 244 7.38 13.18 4.96
CA ILE A 244 8.55 14.00 4.61
C ILE A 244 9.32 14.43 5.86
N GLY A 245 8.62 14.78 6.95
CA GLY A 245 9.27 15.17 8.20
C GLY A 245 10.00 14.05 8.92
N ARG A 246 9.57 12.81 8.74
CA ARG A 246 10.21 11.62 9.35
C ARG A 246 11.48 11.19 8.62
N HIS A 247 11.47 11.21 7.28
CA HIS A 247 12.50 10.57 6.45
C HIS A 247 13.46 11.56 5.80
N TYR A 248 13.17 12.85 5.84
CA TYR A 248 14.00 13.84 5.14
C TYR A 248 14.36 15.02 6.06
N PRO A 249 15.50 15.69 5.79
CA PRO A 249 15.90 16.89 6.52
C PRO A 249 14.80 17.97 6.57
N ARG A 250 14.75 18.75 7.65
CA ARG A 250 13.71 19.74 7.95
C ARG A 250 13.36 20.69 6.79
N ARG A 251 14.34 21.05 5.94
CA ARG A 251 14.09 21.92 4.77
C ARG A 251 13.07 21.34 3.79
N TYR A 252 13.01 20.00 3.64
CA TYR A 252 12.05 19.34 2.77
C TYR A 252 10.64 19.35 3.37
N GLN A 253 10.53 19.17 4.66
CA GLN A 253 9.24 19.27 5.36
C GLN A 253 8.68 20.68 5.28
N VAL A 254 9.49 21.71 5.54
CA VAL A 254 9.09 23.12 5.41
C VAL A 254 8.62 23.42 3.98
N TYR A 255 9.33 22.91 2.98
CA TYR A 255 8.90 23.07 1.58
C TYR A 255 7.58 22.36 1.32
N ALA A 256 7.40 21.11 1.76
CA ALA A 256 6.18 20.34 1.60
C ALA A 256 4.98 21.05 2.25
N GLU A 257 5.14 21.58 3.46
CA GLU A 257 4.13 22.39 4.15
C GLU A 257 3.75 23.64 3.35
N LEU A 258 4.74 24.38 2.85
CA LEU A 258 4.53 25.59 2.05
C LEU A 258 3.85 25.26 0.72
N GLU A 259 4.30 24.23 0.03
CA GLU A 259 3.69 23.76 -1.22
C GLU A 259 2.21 23.37 -1.04
N LYS A 260 1.91 22.55 -0.02
CA LYS A 260 0.52 22.17 0.31
C LYS A 260 -0.30 23.41 0.72
N TYR A 261 0.27 24.32 1.50
CA TYR A 261 -0.42 25.56 1.88
C TYR A 261 -0.76 26.41 0.66
N ILE A 262 0.19 26.66 -0.24
CA ILE A 262 -0.05 27.44 -1.46
C ILE A 262 -1.12 26.79 -2.33
N LYS A 263 -0.99 25.49 -2.60
CA LYS A 263 -1.88 24.75 -3.50
C LYS A 263 -3.29 24.53 -2.95
N LYS A 264 -3.46 24.45 -1.64
CA LYS A 264 -4.70 23.99 -1.00
C LYS A 264 -5.34 24.98 -0.04
N CYS A 265 -4.60 25.94 0.52
CA CYS A 265 -5.06 26.80 1.62
C CYS A 265 -5.06 28.30 1.31
N SER A 266 -4.29 28.75 0.34
CA SER A 266 -4.06 30.16 0.06
C SER A 266 -5.25 30.83 -0.65
N ILE A 267 -5.16 32.16 -0.86
CA ILE A 267 -6.07 32.92 -1.72
C ILE A 267 -6.00 32.40 -3.16
N PHE A 268 -4.83 32.01 -3.66
CA PHE A 268 -4.68 31.38 -4.97
C PHE A 268 -5.53 30.10 -5.08
N ALA A 269 -5.53 29.25 -4.02
CA ALA A 269 -6.39 28.07 -3.97
C ALA A 269 -7.88 28.43 -4.00
N ALA A 270 -8.28 29.53 -3.36
CA ALA A 270 -9.67 30.01 -3.35
C ALA A 270 -10.11 30.53 -4.72
N VAL A 271 -9.30 31.38 -5.33
CA VAL A 271 -9.66 32.13 -6.55
C VAL A 271 -9.43 31.28 -7.81
N VAL A 272 -8.22 30.72 -7.96
CA VAL A 272 -7.83 30.01 -9.20
C VAL A 272 -8.30 28.56 -9.21
N LYS A 273 -8.32 27.91 -8.04
CA LYS A 273 -8.72 26.50 -7.90
C LYS A 273 -10.15 26.31 -7.35
N HIS A 274 -10.88 27.39 -7.15
CA HIS A 274 -12.25 27.39 -6.62
C HIS A 274 -12.45 26.52 -5.37
N ARG A 275 -11.41 26.43 -4.49
CA ARG A 275 -11.48 25.63 -3.27
C ARG A 275 -12.31 26.30 -2.19
N SER A 276 -13.30 25.59 -1.63
CA SER A 276 -14.20 26.10 -0.59
C SER A 276 -13.44 26.55 0.67
N LYS A 277 -14.07 27.37 1.53
CA LYS A 277 -13.52 27.80 2.82
C LYS A 277 -13.26 26.58 3.73
N ASN A 278 -14.20 25.61 3.73
CA ASN A 278 -14.09 24.38 4.53
C ASN A 278 -12.94 23.50 4.06
N TYR A 279 -12.79 23.30 2.75
CA TYR A 279 -11.65 22.57 2.18
C TYR A 279 -10.31 23.18 2.58
N ARG A 280 -10.19 24.51 2.51
CA ARG A 280 -8.96 25.22 2.89
C ARG A 280 -8.67 25.13 4.39
N ARG A 281 -9.72 25.20 5.24
CA ARG A 281 -9.59 25.01 6.70
C ARG A 281 -9.11 23.60 7.03
N MET A 282 -9.73 22.58 6.42
CA MET A 282 -9.35 21.17 6.58
C MET A 282 -7.85 20.96 6.26
N ASN A 283 -7.39 21.46 5.12
CA ASN A 283 -5.99 21.27 4.72
C ASN A 283 -5.00 22.05 5.63
N LYS A 284 -5.38 23.19 6.19
CA LYS A 284 -4.56 23.86 7.22
C LYS A 284 -4.38 23.00 8.46
N ILE A 285 -5.46 22.35 8.92
CA ILE A 285 -5.43 21.42 10.05
C ILE A 285 -4.56 20.21 9.70
N ALA A 286 -4.76 19.61 8.52
CA ALA A 286 -3.97 18.48 8.05
C ALA A 286 -2.46 18.76 8.01
N ILE A 287 -2.06 19.92 7.51
CA ILE A 287 -0.64 20.36 7.51
C ILE A 287 -0.12 20.46 8.94
N LYS A 288 -0.88 21.08 9.86
CA LYS A 288 -0.49 21.21 11.26
C LYS A 288 -0.34 19.83 11.91
N ASP A 289 -1.35 18.97 11.76
CA ASP A 289 -1.37 17.63 12.36
C ASP A 289 -0.22 16.76 11.82
N GLY A 290 0.06 16.82 10.52
CA GLY A 290 1.20 16.14 9.91
C GLY A 290 2.55 16.63 10.46
N ARG A 291 2.69 17.95 10.67
CA ARG A 291 3.91 18.54 11.23
C ARG A 291 4.21 18.06 12.64
N VAL A 292 3.17 17.99 13.49
CA VAL A 292 3.34 17.64 14.92
C VAL A 292 3.18 16.15 15.19
N GLY A 293 2.87 15.34 14.16
CA GLY A 293 2.67 13.90 14.31
C GLY A 293 1.35 13.53 14.99
N ASN A 294 0.31 14.37 14.88
CA ASN A 294 -1.05 14.04 15.34
C ASN A 294 -1.71 13.11 14.30
N LEU A 295 -1.52 11.82 14.48
CA LEU A 295 -1.92 10.76 13.57
C LEU A 295 -3.18 10.02 14.07
N GLY A 296 -3.55 8.93 13.42
CA GLY A 296 -4.76 8.18 13.75
C GLY A 296 -6.00 8.69 13.03
N ILE A 297 -7.18 8.18 13.41
CA ILE A 297 -8.45 8.57 12.84
C ILE A 297 -8.84 9.94 13.39
N SER A 298 -9.08 10.90 12.49
CA SER A 298 -9.48 12.26 12.88
C SER A 298 -10.94 12.30 13.37
N GLU A 299 -11.18 12.90 14.51
CA GLU A 299 -12.53 13.14 15.02
C GLU A 299 -13.32 14.15 14.17
N LEU A 300 -12.61 15.08 13.50
CA LEU A 300 -13.22 16.13 12.68
C LEU A 300 -13.44 15.70 11.21
N TYR A 301 -12.65 14.75 10.71
CA TYR A 301 -12.67 14.31 9.31
C TYR A 301 -12.74 12.80 9.24
N LYS A 302 -13.88 12.27 9.74
CA LYS A 302 -14.12 10.82 9.82
C LYS A 302 -14.25 10.20 8.42
N PRO A 303 -13.81 8.95 8.25
CA PRO A 303 -14.06 8.22 7.00
C PRO A 303 -15.54 8.23 6.62
N GLY A 304 -15.83 8.50 5.34
CA GLY A 304 -17.19 8.57 4.82
C GLY A 304 -17.91 9.90 5.04
N GLN A 305 -17.35 10.84 5.77
CA GLN A 305 -17.97 12.15 6.02
C GLN A 305 -17.79 13.08 4.81
N GLU A 306 -18.88 13.63 4.30
CA GLU A 306 -18.79 14.72 3.32
C GLU A 306 -18.43 16.04 4.02
N ILE A 307 -17.51 16.78 3.38
CA ILE A 307 -17.05 18.09 3.84
C ILE A 307 -17.66 19.11 2.89
N GLY A 308 -18.72 19.77 3.30
CA GLY A 308 -19.40 20.81 2.54
C GLY A 308 -18.58 22.10 2.31
#